data_736f8cbfe7643188ca2cc702b37680d8
#
_entry.id   736f8cbfe7643188ca2cc702b37680d8
#
_cell.length_a   1.000
_cell.length_b   1.000
_cell.length_c   1.000
_cell.angle_alpha   90.00
_cell.angle_beta   90.00
_cell.angle_gamma   90.00
#
_symmetry.space_group_name_H-M   'P 1'
#
loop_
_entity.id
_entity.type
_entity.pdbx_description
1 polymer ?
#
loop_
_entity_poly.entity_id
_entity_poly.type
_entity_poly.pdbx_seq_one_letter_code
_entity_poly.pdbx_strand_id
1 'polypeptide(L)'
;MTAGFALVESLVALLLTAIALAALTAGAAAGVRSVRDARERSAAVVLATDRLDALRAGPRDSGSDEVDVAGVSFRRAWQSDGGRGAPVHLAVEVTWAGGHVALESEVFP
;
A
#
# COMPACT_ATOMS: atom_id res chain seq x y z
N MET A 1 37.54 -25.26 -36.13
CA MET A 1 37.11 -24.76 -34.84
C MET A 1 37.97 -25.35 -33.76
N THR A 2 38.54 -24.57 -32.92
CA THR A 2 39.43 -25.04 -31.86
C THR A 2 38.65 -25.36 -30.59
N ALA A 3 39.15 -26.24 -29.75
CA ALA A 3 38.54 -26.56 -28.46
C ALA A 3 38.41 -25.36 -27.55
N GLY A 4 39.35 -24.37 -27.65
CA GLY A 4 39.28 -23.14 -26.88
C GLY A 4 38.12 -22.25 -27.24
N PHE A 5 37.67 -22.26 -28.50
CA PHE A 5 36.52 -21.48 -28.96
C PHE A 5 35.22 -22.04 -28.40
N ALA A 6 35.05 -23.37 -28.37
CA ALA A 6 33.90 -24.03 -27.78
C ALA A 6 33.82 -23.81 -26.28
N LEU A 7 34.98 -23.78 -25.59
CA LEU A 7 35.04 -23.50 -24.15
C LEU A 7 34.57 -22.07 -23.83
N VAL A 8 35.03 -21.08 -24.61
CA VAL A 8 34.59 -19.70 -24.41
C VAL A 8 33.10 -19.56 -24.65
N GLU A 9 32.55 -20.20 -25.67
CA GLU A 9 31.14 -20.22 -25.97
C GLU A 9 30.32 -20.80 -24.78
N SER A 10 30.79 -21.90 -24.20
CA SER A 10 30.17 -22.52 -23.02
C SER A 10 30.19 -21.59 -21.81
N LEU A 11 31.32 -20.90 -21.58
CA LEU A 11 31.45 -19.95 -20.48
C LEU A 11 30.50 -18.75 -20.64
N VAL A 12 30.37 -18.23 -21.87
CA VAL A 12 29.43 -17.15 -22.17
C VAL A 12 28.00 -17.60 -21.95
N ALA A 13 27.64 -18.80 -22.39
CA ALA A 13 26.29 -19.34 -22.18
C ALA A 13 25.98 -19.50 -20.70
N LEU A 14 26.92 -20.00 -19.89
CA LEU A 14 26.75 -20.11 -18.43
C LEU A 14 26.59 -18.75 -17.77
N LEU A 15 27.36 -17.77 -18.17
CA LEU A 15 27.28 -16.40 -17.65
C LEU A 15 25.91 -15.78 -17.96
N LEU A 16 25.44 -15.90 -19.20
CA LEU A 16 24.13 -15.40 -19.58
C LEU A 16 22.99 -16.09 -18.82
N THR A 17 23.11 -17.40 -18.62
CA THR A 17 22.12 -18.15 -17.83
C THR A 17 22.11 -17.67 -16.37
N ALA A 18 23.29 -17.46 -15.78
CA ALA A 18 23.39 -16.97 -14.40
C ALA A 18 22.75 -15.57 -14.25
N ILE A 19 22.99 -14.67 -15.19
CA ILE A 19 22.38 -13.32 -15.22
C ILE A 19 20.87 -13.43 -15.35
N ALA A 20 20.38 -14.28 -16.24
CA ALA A 20 18.94 -14.46 -16.45
C ALA A 20 18.24 -15.00 -15.20
N LEU A 21 18.86 -15.98 -14.51
CA LEU A 21 18.33 -16.52 -13.27
C LEU A 21 18.33 -15.49 -12.14
N ALA A 22 19.39 -14.69 -12.02
CA ALA A 22 19.47 -13.63 -11.04
C ALA A 22 18.38 -12.56 -11.28
N ALA A 23 18.17 -12.17 -12.54
CA ALA A 23 17.14 -11.21 -12.92
C ALA A 23 15.74 -11.74 -12.63
N LEU A 24 15.49 -13.02 -12.92
CA LEU A 24 14.20 -13.66 -12.63
C LEU A 24 13.89 -13.70 -11.14
N THR A 25 14.90 -14.06 -10.32
CA THR A 25 14.77 -14.07 -8.86
C THR A 25 14.47 -12.68 -8.32
N ALA A 26 15.20 -11.66 -8.77
CA ALA A 26 14.97 -10.27 -8.36
C ALA A 26 13.59 -9.77 -8.79
N GLY A 27 13.15 -10.13 -10.00
CA GLY A 27 11.81 -9.79 -10.49
C GLY A 27 10.70 -10.45 -9.70
N ALA A 28 10.86 -11.72 -9.32
CA ALA A 28 9.89 -12.43 -8.48
C ALA A 28 9.79 -11.81 -7.09
N ALA A 29 10.91 -11.45 -6.47
CA ALA A 29 10.94 -10.77 -5.18
C ALA A 29 10.25 -9.40 -5.24
N ALA A 30 10.50 -8.62 -6.28
CA ALA A 30 9.85 -7.34 -6.51
C ALA A 30 8.34 -7.50 -6.71
N GLY A 31 7.91 -8.54 -7.43
CA GLY A 31 6.50 -8.86 -7.62
C GLY A 31 5.78 -9.19 -6.32
N VAL A 32 6.41 -9.98 -5.45
CA VAL A 32 5.84 -10.32 -4.13
C VAL A 32 5.68 -9.06 -3.27
N ARG A 33 6.68 -8.19 -3.26
CA ARG A 33 6.61 -6.91 -2.52
C ARG A 33 5.50 -6.02 -3.06
N SER A 34 5.36 -5.93 -4.37
CA SER A 34 4.32 -5.14 -5.01
C SER A 34 2.92 -5.62 -4.65
N VAL A 35 2.70 -6.93 -4.63
CA VAL A 35 1.41 -7.52 -4.22
C VAL A 35 1.13 -7.23 -2.74
N ARG A 36 2.14 -7.35 -1.88
CA ARG A 36 2.00 -7.03 -0.45
C ARG A 36 1.63 -5.56 -0.26
N ASP A 37 2.33 -4.64 -0.91
CA ASP A 37 2.06 -3.21 -0.82
C ASP A 37 0.66 -2.88 -1.31
N ALA A 38 0.21 -3.51 -2.39
CA ALA A 38 -1.13 -3.34 -2.91
C ALA A 38 -2.20 -3.84 -1.93
N ARG A 39 -1.99 -4.97 -1.27
CA ARG A 39 -2.89 -5.51 -0.25
C ARG A 39 -2.99 -4.61 0.97
N GLU A 40 -1.84 -4.12 1.45
CA GLU A 40 -1.80 -3.21 2.59
C GLU A 40 -2.52 -1.89 2.27
N ARG A 41 -2.31 -1.35 1.09
CA ARG A 41 -2.99 -0.14 0.63
C ARG A 41 -4.50 -0.36 0.48
N SER A 42 -4.92 -1.48 -0.07
CA SER A 42 -6.34 -1.84 -0.16
C SER A 42 -6.98 -1.94 1.23
N ALA A 43 -6.32 -2.59 2.17
CA ALA A 43 -6.79 -2.68 3.55
C ALA A 43 -6.92 -1.29 4.19
N ALA A 44 -5.95 -0.41 3.96
CA ALA A 44 -5.98 0.95 4.45
C ALA A 44 -7.16 1.76 3.87
N VAL A 45 -7.44 1.61 2.58
CA VAL A 45 -8.58 2.27 1.93
C VAL A 45 -9.90 1.77 2.51
N VAL A 46 -10.04 0.47 2.74
CA VAL A 46 -11.24 -0.10 3.38
C VAL A 46 -11.42 0.47 4.79
N LEU A 47 -10.37 0.50 5.59
CA LEU A 47 -10.42 1.06 6.94
C LEU A 47 -10.78 2.55 6.94
N ALA A 48 -10.22 3.32 6.02
CA ALA A 48 -10.53 4.73 5.87
C ALA A 48 -11.97 4.95 5.43
N THR A 49 -12.45 4.15 4.48
CA THR A 49 -13.84 4.23 3.96
C THR A 49 -14.84 3.89 5.04
N ASP A 50 -14.59 2.82 5.80
CA ASP A 50 -15.47 2.42 6.91
C ASP A 50 -15.63 3.54 7.94
N ARG A 51 -14.54 4.20 8.29
CA ARG A 51 -14.60 5.30 9.25
C ARG A 51 -15.27 6.53 8.68
N LEU A 52 -15.00 6.85 7.42
CA LEU A 52 -15.63 7.98 6.75
C LEU A 52 -17.14 7.79 6.65
N ASP A 53 -17.60 6.59 6.32
CA ASP A 53 -19.03 6.27 6.25
C ASP A 53 -19.68 6.35 7.64
N ALA A 54 -18.99 5.92 8.68
CA ALA A 54 -19.46 6.06 10.05
C ALA A 54 -19.60 7.54 10.46
N LEU A 55 -18.66 8.38 10.07
CA LEU A 55 -18.74 9.82 10.33
C LEU A 55 -19.87 10.51 9.57
N ARG A 56 -20.17 10.02 8.35
CA ARG A 56 -21.30 10.54 7.57
C ARG A 56 -22.65 10.18 8.19
N ALA A 57 -22.76 8.97 8.71
CA ALA A 57 -24.02 8.41 9.21
C ALA A 57 -24.29 8.68 10.68
N GLY A 58 -23.29 9.03 11.47
CA GLY A 58 -23.37 9.12 12.92
C GLY A 58 -22.74 10.36 13.52
N PRO A 59 -22.37 10.29 14.80
CA PRO A 59 -21.73 11.40 15.48
C PRO A 59 -20.45 11.80 14.79
N ARG A 60 -20.27 13.07 14.59
CA ARG A 60 -19.10 13.65 13.92
C ARG A 60 -18.13 14.13 14.99
N ASP A 61 -17.19 13.28 15.32
CA ASP A 61 -16.15 13.56 16.30
C ASP A 61 -14.76 13.49 15.66
N SER A 62 -13.75 13.79 16.45
CA SER A 62 -12.35 13.61 16.08
C SER A 62 -11.75 12.56 17.02
N GLY A 63 -10.87 11.76 16.50
CA GLY A 63 -10.23 10.72 17.29
C GLY A 63 -9.24 9.90 16.50
N SER A 64 -8.78 8.83 17.11
CA SER A 64 -7.86 7.89 16.48
C SER A 64 -8.01 6.50 17.09
N ASP A 65 -7.68 5.48 16.31
CA ASP A 65 -7.60 4.11 16.76
C ASP A 65 -6.51 3.34 16.04
N GLU A 66 -6.27 2.13 16.49
CA GLU A 66 -5.35 1.19 15.85
C GLU A 66 -6.10 -0.08 15.50
N VAL A 67 -5.88 -0.60 14.29
CA VAL A 67 -6.50 -1.84 13.80
C VAL A 67 -5.41 -2.71 13.21
N ASP A 68 -5.35 -3.97 13.64
CA ASP A 68 -4.45 -4.97 13.08
C ASP A 68 -5.18 -5.76 12.01
N VAL A 69 -4.61 -5.82 10.81
CA VAL A 69 -5.11 -6.61 9.70
C VAL A 69 -3.97 -7.47 9.17
N ALA A 70 -4.12 -8.77 9.23
CA ALA A 70 -3.15 -9.75 8.73
C ALA A 70 -1.71 -9.50 9.26
N GLY A 71 -1.58 -9.12 10.52
CA GLY A 71 -0.30 -8.87 11.17
C GLY A 71 0.29 -7.48 10.93
N VAL A 72 -0.42 -6.61 10.20
CA VAL A 72 0.00 -5.23 9.97
C VAL A 72 -0.84 -4.30 10.83
N SER A 73 -0.18 -3.41 11.56
CA SER A 73 -0.84 -2.41 12.41
C SER A 73 -1.12 -1.15 11.60
N PHE A 74 -2.39 -0.77 11.54
CA PHE A 74 -2.85 0.45 10.87
C PHE A 74 -3.37 1.43 11.91
N ARG A 75 -2.88 2.66 11.84
CA ARG A 75 -3.37 3.74 12.69
C ARG A 75 -4.33 4.61 11.89
N ARG A 76 -5.57 4.75 12.38
CA ARG A 76 -6.55 5.66 11.80
C ARG A 76 -6.66 6.91 12.67
N ALA A 77 -6.69 8.05 12.01
CA ALA A 77 -7.02 9.32 12.66
C ALA A 77 -8.11 10.00 11.83
N TRP A 78 -9.09 10.60 12.48
CA TRP A 78 -10.19 11.28 11.80
C TRP A 78 -10.48 12.61 12.45
N GLN A 79 -10.94 13.53 11.62
CA GLN A 79 -11.30 14.86 12.03
C GLN A 79 -12.63 15.26 11.38
N SER A 80 -13.41 16.00 12.12
CA SER A 80 -14.63 16.58 11.63
C SER A 80 -14.57 18.08 11.91
N ASP A 81 -14.65 18.88 10.87
CA ASP A 81 -14.55 20.34 10.95
C ASP A 81 -15.75 20.98 10.21
N GLY A 82 -16.34 21.98 10.81
CA GLY A 82 -17.45 22.71 10.24
C GLY A 82 -18.40 23.24 11.29
N GLY A 83 -19.01 24.38 10.99
CA GLY A 83 -19.95 25.07 11.86
C GLY A 83 -21.38 25.04 11.33
N ARG A 84 -22.29 25.59 12.09
CA ARG A 84 -23.70 25.73 11.71
C ARG A 84 -23.83 26.54 10.43
N GLY A 85 -24.53 25.99 9.42
CA GLY A 85 -24.79 26.66 8.16
C GLY A 85 -23.66 26.55 7.14
N ALA A 86 -22.58 25.82 7.46
CA ALA A 86 -21.46 25.56 6.57
C ALA A 86 -21.35 24.06 6.30
N PRO A 87 -20.78 23.65 5.16
CA PRO A 87 -20.47 22.24 4.92
C PRO A 87 -19.53 21.70 5.99
N VAL A 88 -19.79 20.47 6.45
CA VAL A 88 -18.91 19.80 7.38
C VAL A 88 -17.85 19.06 6.58
N HIS A 89 -16.60 19.36 6.87
CA HIS A 89 -15.45 18.72 6.24
C HIS A 89 -15.03 17.53 7.08
N LEU A 90 -15.00 16.36 6.47
CA LEU A 90 -14.60 15.10 7.11
C LEU A 90 -13.29 14.63 6.49
N ALA A 91 -12.34 14.28 7.33
CA ALA A 91 -11.05 13.76 6.91
C ALA A 91 -10.70 12.51 7.72
N VAL A 92 -10.24 11.48 7.03
CA VAL A 92 -9.74 10.25 7.65
C VAL A 92 -8.38 9.95 7.06
N GLU A 93 -7.40 9.74 7.90
CA GLU A 93 -6.04 9.34 7.51
C GLU A 93 -5.71 8.00 8.14
N VAL A 94 -5.18 7.08 7.33
CA VAL A 94 -4.70 5.77 7.77
C VAL A 94 -3.21 5.69 7.47
N THR A 95 -2.42 5.38 8.49
CA THR A 95 -0.97 5.29 8.40
C THR A 95 -0.51 3.91 8.84
N TRP A 96 0.45 3.34 8.13
CA TRP A 96 1.12 2.09 8.48
C TRP A 96 2.59 2.19 8.09
N ALA A 97 3.39 1.18 8.41
CA ALA A 97 4.83 1.20 8.16
C ALA A 97 5.19 1.42 6.68
N GLY A 98 4.35 0.96 5.76
CA GLY A 98 4.59 1.05 4.31
C GLY A 98 4.01 2.29 3.62
N GLY A 99 3.26 3.14 4.33
CA GLY A 99 2.68 4.32 3.71
C GLY A 99 1.50 4.93 4.45
N HIS A 100 0.73 5.72 3.74
CA HIS A 100 -0.47 6.35 4.27
C HIS A 100 -1.53 6.55 3.18
N VAL A 101 -2.77 6.65 3.60
CA VAL A 101 -3.92 6.99 2.74
C VAL A 101 -4.76 8.03 3.47
N ALA A 102 -5.18 9.06 2.76
CA ALA A 102 -6.06 10.08 3.29
C ALA A 102 -7.32 10.20 2.43
N LEU A 103 -8.48 10.21 3.05
CA LEU A 103 -9.77 10.44 2.40
C LEU A 103 -10.43 11.66 3.01
N GLU A 104 -11.03 12.46 2.15
CA GLU A 104 -11.76 13.66 2.55
C GLU A 104 -13.15 13.67 1.93
N SER A 105 -14.09 14.23 2.65
CA SER A 105 -15.45 14.39 2.16
C SER A 105 -16.11 15.62 2.78
N GLU A 106 -17.05 16.20 2.08
CA GLU A 106 -17.89 17.27 2.59
C GLU A 106 -19.33 16.78 2.70
N VAL A 107 -19.97 17.10 3.82
CA VAL A 107 -21.37 16.77 4.07
C VAL A 107 -22.10 18.06 4.41
N PHE A 108 -23.20 18.29 3.72
CA PHE A 108 -24.08 19.42 4.03
C PHE A 108 -24.92 19.08 5.27
N PRO A 109 -25.08 20.03 6.17
CA PRO A 109 -25.87 19.84 7.39
C PRO A 109 -27.37 19.67 7.12
#